data_c3bac47940cf5fc95d9ee234764ad584
#
_entry.id   c3bac47940cf5fc95d9ee234764ad584
#
_cell.length_a   1.000
_cell.length_b   1.000
_cell.length_c   1.000
_cell.angle_alpha   90.00
_cell.angle_beta   90.00
_cell.angle_gamma   90.00
#
_symmetry.space_group_name_H-M   'P 1'
#
loop_
_entity.id
_entity.type
_entity.pdbx_description
1 polymer ?
#
loop_
_entity_poly.entity_id
_entity_poly.type
_entity_poly.pdbx_seq_one_letter_code
_entity_poly.pdbx_strand_id
1 'polypeptide(L)'
;MDVDDLLYYRDRFDVPLTDEQVKNIEYYRPKEDSQEIKYLKERRLQLGGFIPERSSFAKSIKVPPKDIFDVMKQSTGTKEMSTTMALVRMLTNLLRDKNVSPKLVPIIPDEARTFGMEGFFQKIGIYAHEGQKYEPVDSKLLSSYREDKSGQVLEEGITEAGSMSSWIAAGTSYTNHDIEMIPIYLFLSLIHI
;
A
#
# COMPACT_ATOMS: atom_id res chain seq x y z
N MET A 1 -22.84 -14.93 -2.58
CA MET A 1 -23.87 -13.92 -2.25
C MET A 1 -25.04 -14.19 -3.16
N ASP A 2 -26.18 -14.54 -2.63
CA ASP A 2 -27.40 -14.79 -3.38
C ASP A 2 -28.31 -13.55 -3.41
N VAL A 3 -29.47 -13.67 -4.05
CA VAL A 3 -30.41 -12.52 -4.19
C VAL A 3 -30.95 -12.09 -2.82
N ASP A 4 -31.17 -13.02 -1.91
CA ASP A 4 -31.70 -12.70 -0.58
C ASP A 4 -30.68 -11.93 0.25
N ASP A 5 -29.39 -12.28 0.16
CA ASP A 5 -28.29 -11.51 0.76
C ASP A 5 -28.23 -10.07 0.22
N LEU A 6 -28.40 -9.90 -1.09
CA LEU A 6 -28.38 -8.60 -1.74
C LEU A 6 -29.57 -7.73 -1.31
N LEU A 7 -30.77 -8.32 -1.21
CA LEU A 7 -31.97 -7.65 -0.72
C LEU A 7 -31.80 -7.24 0.76
N TYR A 8 -31.29 -8.16 1.58
CA TYR A 8 -30.99 -7.84 2.98
C TYR A 8 -29.98 -6.70 3.10
N TYR A 9 -28.93 -6.68 2.30
CA TYR A 9 -27.92 -5.60 2.28
C TYR A 9 -28.57 -4.27 1.89
N ARG A 10 -29.36 -4.26 0.80
CA ARG A 10 -30.09 -3.07 0.35
C ARG A 10 -30.96 -2.48 1.47
N ASP A 11 -31.75 -3.34 2.14
CA ASP A 11 -32.67 -2.90 3.19
C ASP A 11 -31.93 -2.40 4.43
N ARG A 12 -30.84 -3.09 4.79
CA ARG A 12 -30.04 -2.69 5.96
C ARG A 12 -29.38 -1.31 5.80
N PHE A 13 -29.02 -0.94 4.58
CA PHE A 13 -28.33 0.32 4.28
C PHE A 13 -29.22 1.33 3.55
N ASP A 14 -30.52 1.11 3.51
CA ASP A 14 -31.49 1.98 2.85
C ASP A 14 -31.09 2.39 1.43
N VAL A 15 -30.51 1.43 0.66
CA VAL A 15 -30.10 1.70 -0.72
C VAL A 15 -31.36 1.80 -1.59
N PRO A 16 -31.62 2.93 -2.28
CA PRO A 16 -32.89 3.18 -2.97
C PRO A 16 -32.95 2.47 -4.33
N LEU A 17 -32.94 1.15 -4.30
CA LEU A 17 -33.13 0.25 -5.45
C LEU A 17 -34.37 -0.61 -5.25
N THR A 18 -35.09 -0.88 -6.31
CA THR A 18 -36.19 -1.84 -6.32
C THR A 18 -35.69 -3.28 -6.24
N ASP A 19 -36.56 -4.22 -5.85
CA ASP A 19 -36.20 -5.64 -5.82
C ASP A 19 -35.72 -6.16 -7.19
N GLU A 20 -36.32 -5.66 -8.26
CA GLU A 20 -35.94 -6.05 -9.63
C GLU A 20 -34.55 -5.51 -9.98
N GLN A 21 -34.26 -4.27 -9.63
CA GLN A 21 -32.92 -3.69 -9.84
C GLN A 21 -31.84 -4.42 -9.05
N VAL A 22 -32.14 -4.82 -7.82
CA VAL A 22 -31.23 -5.63 -7.01
C VAL A 22 -30.99 -7.01 -7.65
N LYS A 23 -32.06 -7.68 -8.11
CA LYS A 23 -31.95 -8.96 -8.81
C LYS A 23 -31.14 -8.88 -10.09
N ASN A 24 -31.22 -7.76 -10.80
CA ASN A 24 -30.46 -7.48 -12.01
C ASN A 24 -29.06 -6.93 -11.74
N ILE A 25 -28.67 -6.75 -10.48
CA ILE A 25 -27.38 -6.19 -10.06
C ILE A 25 -27.15 -4.83 -10.72
N GLU A 26 -28.16 -3.97 -10.71
CA GLU A 26 -28.04 -2.61 -11.23
C GLU A 26 -27.23 -1.72 -10.29
N TYR A 27 -26.41 -0.83 -10.86
CA TYR A 27 -25.67 0.16 -10.07
C TYR A 27 -26.58 1.28 -9.58
N TYR A 28 -26.53 1.54 -8.27
CA TYR A 28 -27.15 2.74 -7.72
C TYR A 28 -26.35 3.97 -8.15
N ARG A 29 -27.04 4.91 -8.76
CA ARG A 29 -26.49 6.22 -9.08
C ARG A 29 -27.31 7.30 -8.36
N PRO A 30 -26.72 8.00 -7.38
CA PRO A 30 -27.40 9.09 -6.68
C PRO A 30 -27.77 10.21 -7.66
N LYS A 31 -28.87 10.90 -7.36
CA LYS A 31 -29.29 12.07 -8.14
C LYS A 31 -28.28 13.20 -7.98
N GLU A 32 -28.11 14.01 -9.03
CA GLU A 32 -27.12 15.12 -9.05
C GLU A 32 -27.37 16.18 -7.96
N ASP A 33 -28.59 16.32 -7.49
CA ASP A 33 -29.00 17.25 -6.42
C ASP A 33 -29.06 16.60 -5.03
N SER A 34 -28.72 15.32 -4.91
CA SER A 34 -28.69 14.60 -3.63
C SER A 34 -27.61 15.15 -2.69
N GLN A 35 -27.76 14.91 -1.40
CA GLN A 35 -26.80 15.36 -0.38
C GLN A 35 -25.43 14.74 -0.56
N GLU A 36 -25.38 13.47 -0.95
CA GLU A 36 -24.15 12.72 -1.19
C GLU A 36 -23.34 13.33 -2.34
N ILE A 37 -24.02 13.66 -3.46
CA ILE A 37 -23.35 14.26 -4.62
C ILE A 37 -22.91 15.69 -4.33
N LYS A 38 -23.72 16.47 -3.61
CA LYS A 38 -23.33 17.82 -3.17
C LYS A 38 -22.09 17.76 -2.29
N TYR A 39 -22.08 16.88 -1.28
CA TYR A 39 -20.93 16.67 -0.40
C TYR A 39 -19.68 16.26 -1.19
N LEU A 40 -19.81 15.28 -2.09
CA LEU A 40 -18.71 14.84 -2.95
C LEU A 40 -18.14 16.00 -3.77
N LYS A 41 -19.01 16.76 -4.45
CA LYS A 41 -18.58 17.88 -5.29
C LYS A 41 -17.90 18.99 -4.48
N GLU A 42 -18.45 19.36 -3.33
CA GLU A 42 -17.85 20.36 -2.43
C GLU A 42 -16.46 19.93 -1.96
N ARG A 43 -16.29 18.67 -1.53
CA ARG A 43 -14.98 18.15 -1.13
C ARG A 43 -14.00 18.11 -2.28
N ARG A 44 -14.44 17.69 -3.46
CA ARG A 44 -13.56 17.70 -4.65
C ARG A 44 -13.12 19.11 -5.04
N LEU A 45 -14.01 20.09 -4.96
CA LEU A 45 -13.65 21.49 -5.22
C LEU A 45 -12.63 22.02 -4.21
N GLN A 46 -12.81 21.72 -2.91
CA GLN A 46 -11.85 22.09 -1.86
C GLN A 46 -10.45 21.47 -2.08
N LEU A 47 -10.39 20.32 -2.74
CA LEU A 47 -9.14 19.61 -3.09
C LEU A 47 -8.59 19.98 -4.49
N GLY A 48 -9.06 21.06 -5.10
CA GLY A 48 -8.59 21.50 -6.42
C GLY A 48 -9.33 20.86 -7.63
N GLY A 49 -10.48 20.22 -7.40
CA GLY A 49 -11.31 19.62 -8.45
C GLY A 49 -11.23 18.09 -8.51
N PHE A 50 -11.77 17.50 -9.59
CA PHE A 50 -11.85 16.05 -9.75
C PHE A 50 -10.52 15.40 -10.15
N ILE A 51 -9.67 16.14 -10.80
CA ILE A 51 -8.29 15.74 -11.11
C ILE A 51 -7.40 16.61 -10.23
N PRO A 52 -6.54 16.03 -9.38
CA PRO A 52 -5.61 16.81 -8.56
C PRO A 52 -4.75 17.71 -9.43
N GLU A 53 -4.56 18.95 -9.01
CA GLU A 53 -3.58 19.83 -9.65
C GLU A 53 -2.19 19.23 -9.42
N ARG A 54 -1.46 19.05 -10.52
CA ARG A 54 -0.10 18.53 -10.47
C ARG A 54 0.89 19.65 -10.31
N SER A 55 1.82 19.47 -9.38
CA SER A 55 2.91 20.41 -9.14
C SER A 55 4.27 19.80 -9.52
N SER A 56 5.32 20.59 -9.48
CA SER A 56 6.70 20.15 -9.66
C SER A 56 7.62 20.71 -8.57
N PHE A 57 7.06 21.02 -7.41
CA PHE A 57 7.80 21.60 -6.28
C PHE A 57 8.48 20.57 -5.39
N ALA A 58 8.23 19.29 -5.60
CA ALA A 58 8.89 18.22 -4.86
C ALA A 58 10.41 18.33 -4.98
N LYS A 59 11.09 18.12 -3.86
CA LYS A 59 12.55 18.18 -3.80
C LYS A 59 13.16 16.94 -4.43
N SER A 60 14.29 17.09 -5.11
CA SER A 60 15.03 15.95 -5.61
C SER A 60 15.56 15.08 -4.47
N ILE A 61 15.39 13.76 -4.58
CA ILE A 61 15.95 12.81 -3.64
C ILE A 61 17.47 12.79 -3.83
N LYS A 62 18.20 12.95 -2.73
CA LYS A 62 19.65 12.80 -2.76
C LYS A 62 19.99 11.31 -2.96
N VAL A 63 20.61 11.02 -4.10
CA VAL A 63 21.03 9.66 -4.43
C VAL A 63 22.11 9.19 -3.47
N PRO A 64 21.99 8.00 -2.87
CA PRO A 64 23.02 7.44 -2.00
C PRO A 64 24.31 7.14 -2.77
N PRO A 65 25.47 7.10 -2.11
CA PRO A 65 26.70 6.76 -2.75
C PRO A 65 26.67 5.31 -3.28
N LYS A 66 27.37 5.05 -4.39
CA LYS A 66 27.31 3.74 -5.08
C LYS A 66 27.89 2.58 -4.26
N ASP A 67 28.79 2.87 -3.33
CA ASP A 67 29.43 1.88 -2.44
C ASP A 67 28.44 1.18 -1.49
N ILE A 68 27.27 1.76 -1.25
CA ILE A 68 26.20 1.11 -0.50
C ILE A 68 25.79 -0.25 -1.10
N PHE A 69 26.07 -0.45 -2.39
CA PHE A 69 25.79 -1.68 -3.12
C PHE A 69 27.00 -2.58 -3.35
N ASP A 70 28.19 -2.23 -2.85
CA ASP A 70 29.40 -2.99 -3.12
C ASP A 70 29.32 -4.43 -2.62
N VAL A 71 28.61 -4.66 -1.52
CA VAL A 71 28.35 -6.01 -1.02
C VAL A 71 27.58 -6.88 -2.03
N MET A 72 26.78 -6.26 -2.90
CA MET A 72 25.99 -6.97 -3.93
C MET A 72 26.79 -7.30 -5.19
N LYS A 73 27.98 -6.71 -5.36
CA LYS A 73 28.89 -6.97 -6.48
C LYS A 73 29.78 -8.18 -6.21
N GLN A 74 29.81 -8.68 -4.99
CA GLN A 74 30.64 -9.80 -4.58
C GLN A 74 29.88 -11.11 -4.71
N SER A 75 30.61 -12.19 -5.04
CA SER A 75 30.00 -13.53 -5.03
C SER A 75 29.60 -13.94 -3.62
N THR A 76 28.51 -14.68 -3.52
CA THR A 76 28.08 -15.32 -2.28
C THR A 76 28.89 -16.56 -1.90
N GLY A 77 29.88 -16.90 -2.73
CA GLY A 77 30.67 -18.13 -2.59
C GLY A 77 29.84 -19.38 -2.88
N THR A 78 29.82 -20.30 -1.93
CA THR A 78 29.00 -21.53 -2.00
C THR A 78 27.58 -21.36 -1.52
N LYS A 79 27.20 -20.17 -1.05
CA LYS A 79 25.89 -19.89 -0.46
C LYS A 79 24.89 -19.50 -1.55
N GLU A 80 23.93 -20.35 -1.79
CA GLU A 80 22.83 -20.03 -2.71
C GLU A 80 21.98 -18.87 -2.17
N MET A 81 21.53 -18.02 -3.06
CA MET A 81 20.67 -16.88 -2.73
C MET A 81 19.67 -16.65 -3.86
N SER A 82 18.38 -16.56 -3.52
CA SER A 82 17.34 -16.18 -4.47
C SER A 82 17.46 -14.71 -4.87
N THR A 83 16.89 -14.38 -6.04
CA THR A 83 16.80 -12.98 -6.51
C THR A 83 16.00 -12.10 -5.54
N THR A 84 14.95 -12.65 -4.93
CA THR A 84 14.17 -11.96 -3.90
C THR A 84 15.04 -11.61 -2.69
N MET A 85 15.84 -12.56 -2.19
CA MET A 85 16.75 -12.29 -1.08
C MET A 85 17.86 -11.27 -1.45
N ALA A 86 18.29 -11.26 -2.70
CA ALA A 86 19.19 -10.22 -3.19
C ALA A 86 18.54 -8.83 -3.15
N LEU A 87 17.29 -8.72 -3.61
CA LEU A 87 16.49 -7.49 -3.50
C LEU A 87 16.34 -7.06 -2.05
N VAL A 88 15.95 -7.95 -1.14
CA VAL A 88 15.80 -7.66 0.30
C VAL A 88 17.08 -7.12 0.90
N ARG A 89 18.25 -7.67 0.52
CA ARG A 89 19.56 -7.15 0.95
C ARG A 89 19.82 -5.75 0.41
N MET A 90 19.52 -5.48 -0.85
CA MET A 90 19.63 -4.14 -1.41
C MET A 90 18.76 -3.13 -0.67
N LEU A 91 17.51 -3.46 -0.43
CA LEU A 91 16.58 -2.62 0.33
C LEU A 91 17.08 -2.40 1.76
N THR A 92 17.59 -3.46 2.41
CA THR A 92 18.17 -3.35 3.75
C THR A 92 19.34 -2.37 3.80
N ASN A 93 20.16 -2.32 2.74
CA ASN A 93 21.24 -1.34 2.65
C ASN A 93 20.71 0.07 2.39
N LEU A 94 19.70 0.24 1.52
CA LEU A 94 19.04 1.53 1.30
C LEU A 94 18.40 2.08 2.57
N LEU A 95 17.85 1.22 3.42
CA LEU A 95 17.30 1.61 4.73
C LEU A 95 18.35 2.14 5.74
N ARG A 96 19.64 2.07 5.42
CA ARG A 96 20.71 2.70 6.22
C ARG A 96 20.98 4.14 5.79
N ASP A 97 20.58 4.51 4.57
CA ASP A 97 20.76 5.88 4.09
C ASP A 97 19.65 6.79 4.65
N LYS A 98 20.07 7.87 5.34
CA LYS A 98 19.16 8.79 6.03
C LYS A 98 18.26 9.61 5.10
N ASN A 99 18.64 9.77 3.83
CA ASN A 99 17.86 10.53 2.85
C ASN A 99 16.83 9.64 2.13
N VAL A 100 17.19 8.39 1.88
CA VAL A 100 16.37 7.44 1.12
C VAL A 100 15.46 6.63 2.05
N SER A 101 15.95 6.20 3.20
CA SER A 101 15.19 5.35 4.14
C SER A 101 13.78 5.88 4.45
N PRO A 102 13.57 7.17 4.79
CA PRO A 102 12.23 7.67 5.11
C PRO A 102 11.27 7.73 3.91
N LYS A 103 11.78 7.51 2.70
CA LYS A 103 11.02 7.61 1.45
C LYS A 103 10.68 6.25 0.84
N LEU A 104 11.27 5.18 1.36
CA LEU A 104 10.99 3.82 0.91
C LEU A 104 9.64 3.35 1.42
N VAL A 105 8.79 2.90 0.51
CA VAL A 105 7.46 2.36 0.81
C VAL A 105 7.34 0.96 0.21
N PRO A 106 7.76 -0.08 0.95
CA PRO A 106 7.49 -1.45 0.54
C PRO A 106 6.00 -1.74 0.60
N ILE A 107 5.44 -2.26 -0.48
CA ILE A 107 4.03 -2.63 -0.61
C ILE A 107 3.98 -4.13 -0.81
N ILE A 108 3.36 -4.83 0.11
CA ILE A 108 3.39 -6.29 0.19
C ILE A 108 1.96 -6.79 0.33
N PRO A 109 1.52 -7.76 -0.48
CA PRO A 109 0.14 -8.25 -0.38
C PRO A 109 -0.16 -8.93 0.95
N ASP A 110 0.73 -9.80 1.47
CA ASP A 110 0.56 -10.44 2.80
C ASP A 110 1.78 -11.27 3.25
N GLU A 111 2.63 -11.68 2.36
CA GLU A 111 3.63 -12.72 2.64
C GLU A 111 5.05 -12.18 2.90
N ALA A 112 5.17 -11.10 3.67
CA ALA A 112 6.46 -10.46 3.94
C ALA A 112 7.52 -11.43 4.49
N ARG A 113 7.14 -12.37 5.34
CA ARG A 113 8.06 -13.39 5.90
C ARG A 113 8.54 -14.37 4.83
N THR A 114 7.65 -14.80 3.95
CA THR A 114 7.99 -15.70 2.84
C THR A 114 9.03 -15.07 1.91
N PHE A 115 9.00 -13.74 1.77
CA PHE A 115 10.00 -12.99 1.01
C PHE A 115 11.27 -12.68 1.79
N GLY A 116 11.35 -13.06 3.07
CA GLY A 116 12.47 -12.75 3.95
C GLY A 116 12.54 -11.27 4.36
N MET A 117 11.39 -10.58 4.36
CA MET A 117 11.27 -9.16 4.69
C MET A 117 10.87 -8.91 6.16
N GLU A 118 10.77 -9.94 6.97
CA GLU A 118 10.39 -9.83 8.39
C GLU A 118 11.28 -8.86 9.19
N GLY A 119 12.55 -8.70 8.78
CA GLY A 119 13.45 -7.72 9.37
C GLY A 119 13.02 -6.27 9.20
N PHE A 120 12.11 -5.98 8.27
CA PHE A 120 11.57 -4.64 8.05
C PHE A 120 10.55 -4.27 9.12
N PHE A 121 9.85 -5.23 9.72
CA PHE A 121 8.90 -4.98 10.81
C PHE A 121 9.55 -4.24 11.98
N GLN A 122 10.76 -4.63 12.34
CA GLN A 122 11.51 -3.99 13.41
C GLN A 122 12.10 -2.63 12.99
N LYS A 123 12.57 -2.53 11.74
CA LYS A 123 13.29 -1.34 11.27
C LYS A 123 12.39 -0.17 10.93
N ILE A 124 11.34 -0.42 10.18
CA ILE A 124 10.48 0.61 9.60
C ILE A 124 9.01 0.41 9.92
N GLY A 125 8.65 -0.70 10.55
CA GLY A 125 7.28 -1.02 10.96
C GLY A 125 6.30 -1.20 9.81
N ILE A 126 5.20 -1.88 10.12
CA ILE A 126 4.04 -1.96 9.24
C ILE A 126 3.14 -0.77 9.56
N TYR A 127 2.67 -0.09 8.54
CA TYR A 127 1.77 1.04 8.74
C TYR A 127 0.42 0.58 9.29
N ALA A 128 0.02 1.18 10.40
CA ALA A 128 -1.31 1.02 10.95
C ALA A 128 -1.82 2.37 11.45
N HIS A 129 -2.93 2.83 10.89
CA HIS A 129 -3.50 4.15 11.17
C HIS A 129 -3.71 4.44 12.67
N GLU A 130 -4.10 3.43 13.41
CA GLU A 130 -4.33 3.55 14.86
C GLU A 130 -3.18 3.02 15.72
N GLY A 131 -2.13 2.49 15.09
CA GLY A 131 -1.07 1.74 15.75
C GLY A 131 -1.51 0.34 16.13
N GLN A 132 -0.61 -0.42 16.73
CA GLN A 132 -0.86 -1.79 17.16
C GLN A 132 -1.73 -1.84 18.41
N LYS A 133 -2.88 -2.50 18.32
CA LYS A 133 -3.87 -2.61 19.42
C LYS A 133 -3.93 -3.99 20.07
N TYR A 134 -3.06 -4.89 19.68
CA TYR A 134 -3.01 -6.28 20.16
C TYR A 134 -1.56 -6.72 20.36
N GLU A 135 -1.36 -7.75 21.13
CA GLU A 135 -0.07 -8.42 21.24
C GLU A 135 0.01 -9.52 20.16
N PRO A 136 1.01 -9.45 19.24
CA PRO A 136 1.19 -10.49 18.24
C PRO A 136 1.47 -11.86 18.88
N VAL A 137 0.97 -12.92 18.27
CA VAL A 137 1.23 -14.30 18.69
C VAL A 137 2.73 -14.61 18.71
N ASP A 138 3.48 -13.96 17.82
CA ASP A 138 4.93 -14.09 17.66
C ASP A 138 5.74 -13.03 18.42
N SER A 139 5.14 -12.34 19.40
CA SER A 139 5.77 -11.25 20.17
C SER A 139 7.13 -11.62 20.81
N LYS A 140 7.33 -12.92 21.06
CA LYS A 140 8.58 -13.45 21.63
C LYS A 140 9.66 -13.78 20.59
N LEU A 141 9.35 -13.67 19.30
CA LEU A 141 10.31 -13.90 18.24
C LEU A 141 11.17 -12.65 17.98
N LEU A 142 12.39 -12.86 17.50
CA LEU A 142 13.35 -11.77 17.21
C LEU A 142 12.81 -10.77 16.17
N SER A 143 12.02 -11.24 15.21
CA SER A 143 11.42 -10.44 14.15
C SER A 143 9.89 -10.49 14.25
N SER A 144 9.37 -10.10 15.41
CA SER A 144 7.93 -10.05 15.66
C SER A 144 7.23 -9.06 14.73
N TYR A 145 5.99 -9.36 14.44
CA TYR A 145 5.09 -8.46 13.72
C TYR A 145 4.92 -7.16 14.52
N ARG A 146 5.14 -6.01 13.86
CA ARG A 146 5.05 -4.71 14.50
C ARG A 146 4.33 -3.70 13.63
N GLU A 147 3.21 -3.24 14.12
CA GLU A 147 2.43 -2.15 13.52
C GLU A 147 2.74 -0.82 14.22
N ASP A 148 2.79 0.26 13.41
CA ASP A 148 3.08 1.59 13.93
C ASP A 148 2.42 2.65 13.03
N LYS A 149 1.99 3.77 13.62
CA LYS A 149 1.45 4.91 12.88
C LYS A 149 2.45 5.53 11.92
N SER A 150 3.73 5.42 12.24
CA SER A 150 4.86 5.85 11.40
C SER A 150 5.44 4.71 10.56
N GLY A 151 4.79 3.55 10.53
CA GLY A 151 5.23 2.41 9.72
C GLY A 151 5.30 2.74 8.25
N GLN A 152 6.25 2.13 7.54
CA GLN A 152 6.48 2.37 6.12
C GLN A 152 6.09 1.18 5.24
N VAL A 153 5.99 -0.02 5.81
CA VAL A 153 5.52 -1.20 5.07
C VAL A 153 4.01 -1.14 4.97
N LEU A 154 3.48 -1.19 3.74
CA LEU A 154 2.06 -1.35 3.50
C LEU A 154 1.76 -2.83 3.28
N GLU A 155 1.12 -3.47 4.23
CA GLU A 155 0.53 -4.80 4.08
C GLU A 155 -0.93 -4.65 3.68
N GLU A 156 -1.17 -4.79 2.39
CA GLU A 156 -2.49 -4.51 1.77
C GLU A 156 -3.46 -5.70 1.86
N GLY A 157 -2.98 -6.85 2.31
CA GLY A 157 -3.71 -8.10 2.16
C GLY A 157 -3.61 -8.67 0.73
N ILE A 158 -4.24 -9.82 0.49
CA ILE A 158 -4.19 -10.50 -0.82
C ILE A 158 -5.10 -9.76 -1.81
N THR A 159 -4.65 -8.62 -2.28
CA THR A 159 -5.34 -7.77 -3.26
C THR A 159 -4.33 -7.01 -4.13
N GLU A 160 -4.12 -7.50 -5.34
CA GLU A 160 -3.21 -6.86 -6.30
C GLU A 160 -3.76 -5.52 -6.77
N ALA A 161 -5.06 -5.38 -6.93
CA ALA A 161 -5.68 -4.13 -7.33
C ALA A 161 -5.50 -3.03 -6.26
N GLY A 162 -5.65 -3.38 -4.98
CA GLY A 162 -5.39 -2.49 -3.85
C GLY A 162 -3.91 -2.09 -3.78
N SER A 163 -3.02 -3.09 -3.82
CA SER A 163 -1.58 -2.89 -3.80
C SER A 163 -1.09 -2.01 -4.97
N MET A 164 -1.62 -2.23 -6.18
CA MET A 164 -1.30 -1.39 -7.34
C MET A 164 -1.81 0.04 -7.17
N SER A 165 -2.99 0.22 -6.59
CA SER A 165 -3.54 1.55 -6.31
C SER A 165 -2.65 2.33 -5.33
N SER A 166 -2.21 1.69 -4.25
CA SER A 166 -1.27 2.26 -3.28
C SER A 166 0.09 2.57 -3.91
N TRP A 167 0.58 1.68 -4.79
CA TRP A 167 1.82 1.91 -5.54
C TRP A 167 1.73 3.13 -6.45
N ILE A 168 0.62 3.29 -7.20
CA ILE A 168 0.36 4.46 -8.04
C ILE A 168 0.27 5.72 -7.18
N ALA A 169 -0.46 5.68 -6.07
CA ALA A 169 -0.61 6.82 -5.18
C ALA A 169 0.74 7.28 -4.62
N ALA A 170 1.55 6.36 -4.12
CA ALA A 170 2.90 6.66 -3.62
C ALA A 170 3.83 7.14 -4.75
N GLY A 171 3.80 6.49 -5.92
CA GLY A 171 4.63 6.85 -7.07
C GLY A 171 4.31 8.20 -7.69
N THR A 172 3.09 8.71 -7.51
CA THR A 172 2.65 10.02 -8.00
C THR A 172 2.58 11.10 -6.91
N SER A 173 2.93 10.78 -5.68
CA SER A 173 2.84 11.69 -4.53
C SER A 173 3.70 12.94 -4.71
N TYR A 174 4.81 12.84 -5.40
CA TYR A 174 5.70 13.97 -5.67
C TYR A 174 5.03 15.08 -6.50
N THR A 175 4.11 14.73 -7.38
CA THR A 175 3.40 15.70 -8.22
C THR A 175 2.03 16.12 -7.67
N ASN A 176 1.45 15.31 -6.78
CA ASN A 176 0.14 15.58 -6.21
C ASN A 176 0.20 16.22 -4.81
N HIS A 177 1.29 16.00 -4.08
CA HIS A 177 1.43 16.40 -2.67
C HIS A 177 2.81 16.99 -2.33
N ASP A 178 3.69 17.15 -3.33
CA ASP A 178 5.09 17.59 -3.16
C ASP A 178 5.89 16.70 -2.17
N ILE A 179 5.52 15.42 -2.09
CA ILE A 179 6.14 14.42 -1.21
C ILE A 179 6.79 13.35 -2.07
N GLU A 180 8.10 13.21 -1.97
CA GLU A 180 8.82 12.18 -2.69
C GLU A 180 8.72 10.84 -1.97
N MET A 181 8.20 9.83 -2.62
CA MET A 181 8.16 8.44 -2.16
C MET A 181 8.80 7.51 -3.19
N ILE A 182 9.36 6.42 -2.73
CA ILE A 182 9.95 5.35 -3.54
C ILE A 182 9.17 4.07 -3.24
N PRO A 183 8.05 3.85 -3.93
CA PRO A 183 7.26 2.64 -3.72
C PRO A 183 7.91 1.43 -4.38
N ILE A 184 7.90 0.31 -3.67
CA ILE A 184 8.39 -0.98 -4.15
C ILE A 184 7.29 -1.99 -3.91
N TYR A 185 6.63 -2.41 -4.98
CA TYR A 185 5.55 -3.38 -4.91
C TYR A 185 6.09 -4.79 -5.21
N LEU A 186 5.87 -5.71 -4.28
CA LEU A 186 6.13 -7.13 -4.48
C LEU A 186 4.89 -7.79 -5.05
N PHE A 187 4.92 -7.99 -6.35
CA PHE A 187 3.82 -8.62 -7.08
C PHE A 187 3.90 -10.14 -7.00
N LEU A 188 2.80 -10.76 -6.58
CA LEU A 188 2.60 -12.20 -6.65
C LEU A 188 1.76 -12.50 -7.87
N SER A 189 2.33 -13.22 -8.83
CA SER A 189 1.53 -13.69 -9.96
C SER A 189 0.59 -14.81 -9.50
N LEU A 190 -0.71 -14.58 -9.67
CA LEU A 190 -1.76 -15.58 -9.46
C LEU A 190 -2.14 -16.28 -10.76
N ILE A 191 -1.30 -16.17 -11.78
CA ILE A 191 -1.57 -16.75 -13.10
C ILE A 191 -1.08 -18.19 -13.10
N HIS A 192 -1.93 -19.08 -12.74
CA HIS A 192 -1.61 -20.48 -12.87
C HIS A 192 -2.79 -21.34 -12.96
N ILE A 193 -3.78 -20.89 -13.61
CA ILE A 193 -4.91 -21.73 -13.89
C ILE A 193 -5.22 -21.61 -15.35
#